data_d78f37a221677211184c1f230513b047
#
_entry.id   d78f37a221677211184c1f230513b047
#
_cell.length_a   1.000
_cell.length_b   1.000
_cell.length_c   1.000
_cell.angle_alpha   90.00
_cell.angle_beta   90.00
_cell.angle_gamma   90.00
#
_symmetry.space_group_name_H-M   'P 1'
#
loop_
_entity.id
_entity.type
_entity.pdbx_description
1 polymer ?
#
loop_
_entity_poly.entity_id
_entity_poly.type
_entity_poly.pdbx_seq_one_letter_code
_entity_poly.pdbx_strand_id
1 'polypeptide(L)'
;ECVYTPILSNKAFFSNTFILEVERGCANRCGFCLASYMNLPIRFVEYDKIIESIELGLRYTNKIALLGAQLTSHPRFKDICKYIENKIDSGQEIEMSVSSLRVDSFTPEIVNTLVKAGQKNLTLAIEAGSERLRKVINKNLTEEQIFKAIEVAIECNLHGMKFYGMIGLPTETMEDLEEIINLCKRIKAKFKKFEISFGFSTFVPKANTPFQWF
;
A
#
# COMPACT_ATOMS: atom_id res chain seq x y z
N GLU A 1 15.75 -14.18 9.34
CA GLU A 1 16.61 -13.44 8.41
C GLU A 1 15.75 -12.49 7.58
N CYS A 2 16.29 -11.31 7.25
CA CYS A 2 15.68 -10.41 6.29
C CYS A 2 16.08 -10.83 4.87
N VAL A 3 15.09 -11.02 4.00
CA VAL A 3 15.35 -11.35 2.59
C VAL A 3 15.46 -10.05 1.81
N TYR A 4 16.52 -9.89 1.05
CA TYR A 4 16.75 -8.68 0.25
C TYR A 4 17.35 -9.01 -1.12
N THR A 5 17.31 -8.03 -2.02
CA THR A 5 17.85 -8.14 -3.38
C THR A 5 19.37 -8.27 -3.34
N PRO A 6 19.97 -9.36 -3.82
CA PRO A 6 21.43 -9.54 -3.82
C PRO A 6 22.09 -8.77 -4.97
N ILE A 7 21.34 -8.34 -6.00
CA ILE A 7 21.85 -7.73 -7.22
C ILE A 7 21.10 -6.41 -7.49
N LEU A 8 21.85 -5.34 -7.66
CA LEU A 8 21.33 -4.05 -8.13
C LEU A 8 21.62 -3.92 -9.63
N SER A 9 20.64 -3.44 -10.40
CA SER A 9 20.78 -3.28 -11.85
C SER A 9 19.96 -2.09 -12.34
N ASN A 10 20.58 -1.26 -13.18
CA ASN A 10 19.88 -0.19 -13.90
C ASN A 10 18.95 -0.68 -15.01
N LYS A 11 19.04 -1.95 -15.37
CA LYS A 11 18.18 -2.61 -16.36
C LYS A 11 16.96 -3.30 -15.73
N ALA A 12 16.88 -3.37 -14.41
CA ALA A 12 15.74 -3.95 -13.70
C ALA A 12 14.55 -2.98 -13.71
N PHE A 13 13.33 -3.50 -13.58
CA PHE A 13 12.11 -2.68 -13.44
C PHE A 13 12.23 -1.70 -12.26
N PHE A 14 12.71 -2.19 -11.11
CA PHE A 14 13.09 -1.35 -9.98
C PHE A 14 14.58 -1.01 -10.09
N SER A 15 14.88 -0.07 -10.99
CA SER A 15 16.25 0.32 -11.31
C SER A 15 17.05 0.70 -10.08
N ASN A 16 18.17 -0.02 -9.83
CA ASN A 16 19.10 0.21 -8.74
C ASN A 16 18.44 0.31 -7.34
N THR A 17 17.32 -0.36 -7.13
CA THR A 17 16.57 -0.32 -5.87
C THR A 17 16.93 -1.53 -5.02
N PHE A 18 17.33 -1.28 -3.78
CA PHE A 18 17.53 -2.33 -2.77
C PHE A 18 16.18 -2.68 -2.15
N ILE A 19 15.66 -3.84 -2.51
CA ILE A 19 14.35 -4.33 -2.06
C ILE A 19 14.56 -5.26 -0.88
N LEU A 20 13.84 -5.05 0.21
CA LEU A 20 13.85 -5.94 1.37
C LEU A 20 12.43 -6.34 1.78
N GLU A 21 12.24 -7.63 2.05
CA GLU A 21 10.99 -8.17 2.55
C GLU A 21 10.96 -8.03 4.07
N VAL A 22 10.05 -7.18 4.58
CA VAL A 22 9.92 -6.91 6.02
C VAL A 22 8.79 -7.70 6.68
N GLU A 23 7.87 -8.22 5.86
CA GLU A 23 6.80 -9.11 6.33
C GLU A 23 6.37 -10.08 5.23
N ARG A 24 5.85 -11.23 5.63
CA ARG A 24 5.24 -12.22 4.74
C ARG A 24 3.91 -12.71 5.29
N GLY A 25 2.88 -12.68 4.42
CA GLY A 25 1.51 -13.02 4.76
C GLY A 25 0.67 -11.79 5.05
N CYS A 26 -0.65 -11.98 5.21
CA CYS A 26 -1.59 -10.93 5.52
C CYS A 26 -2.77 -11.49 6.32
N ALA A 27 -3.13 -10.83 7.42
CA ALA A 27 -4.22 -11.28 8.29
C ALA A 27 -5.63 -10.84 7.82
N ASN A 28 -5.72 -9.98 6.77
CA ASN A 28 -7.01 -9.40 6.37
C ASN A 28 -7.97 -10.39 5.68
N ARG A 29 -7.48 -11.47 5.12
CA ARG A 29 -8.29 -12.53 4.50
C ARG A 29 -9.30 -12.03 3.47
N CYS A 30 -8.91 -11.06 2.63
CA CYS A 30 -9.74 -10.65 1.50
C CYS A 30 -10.03 -11.85 0.60
N GLY A 31 -11.30 -12.06 0.21
CA GLY A 31 -11.78 -13.29 -0.45
C GLY A 31 -11.08 -13.65 -1.77
N PHE A 32 -10.49 -12.68 -2.44
CA PHE A 32 -9.77 -12.83 -3.72
C PHE A 32 -8.23 -12.95 -3.56
N CYS A 33 -7.67 -12.69 -2.36
CA CYS A 33 -6.25 -12.41 -2.21
C CYS A 33 -5.45 -13.65 -1.78
N LEU A 34 -4.62 -14.14 -2.69
CA LEU A 34 -3.79 -15.33 -2.46
C LEU A 34 -2.80 -15.16 -1.28
N ALA A 35 -2.24 -13.95 -1.10
CA ALA A 35 -1.28 -13.67 -0.03
C ALA A 35 -1.85 -13.95 1.37
N SER A 36 -3.16 -13.75 1.54
CA SER A 36 -3.86 -13.98 2.80
C SER A 36 -4.10 -15.46 3.13
N TYR A 37 -3.88 -16.38 2.20
CA TYR A 37 -4.20 -17.80 2.39
C TYR A 37 -2.96 -18.70 2.27
N MET A 38 -2.06 -18.39 1.34
CA MET A 38 -0.85 -19.19 1.15
C MET A 38 0.27 -18.89 2.16
N ASN A 39 0.31 -17.69 2.70
CA ASN A 39 1.43 -17.21 3.52
C ASN A 39 1.06 -17.03 5.01
N LEU A 40 0.04 -17.75 5.50
CA LEU A 40 -0.26 -17.78 6.93
C LEU A 40 0.62 -18.77 7.68
N PRO A 41 0.91 -18.55 8.96
CA PRO A 41 0.67 -17.31 9.70
C PRO A 41 1.51 -16.15 9.17
N ILE A 42 1.04 -14.91 9.42
CA ILE A 42 1.84 -13.71 9.10
C ILE A 42 3.14 -13.75 9.88
N ARG A 43 4.22 -13.39 9.23
CA ARG A 43 5.58 -13.36 9.81
C ARG A 43 6.19 -12.00 9.58
N PHE A 44 6.73 -11.43 10.63
CA PHE A 44 7.43 -10.15 10.61
C PHE A 44 8.92 -10.38 10.78
N VAL A 45 9.72 -9.60 10.07
CA VAL A 45 11.16 -9.53 10.31
C VAL A 45 11.39 -8.65 11.55
N GLU A 46 12.32 -9.03 12.41
CA GLU A 46 12.70 -8.23 13.57
C GLU A 46 13.24 -6.85 13.16
N TYR A 47 12.87 -5.82 13.93
CA TYR A 47 13.22 -4.44 13.64
C TYR A 47 14.72 -4.24 13.41
N ASP A 48 15.57 -4.76 14.29
CA ASP A 48 17.03 -4.59 14.20
C ASP A 48 17.58 -5.19 12.90
N LYS A 49 17.02 -6.32 12.46
CA LYS A 49 17.39 -6.96 11.19
C LYS A 49 16.95 -6.15 9.96
N ILE A 50 15.82 -5.46 10.06
CA ILE A 50 15.38 -4.54 9.02
C ILE A 50 16.35 -3.36 8.93
N ILE A 51 16.72 -2.76 10.08
CA ILE A 51 17.65 -1.63 10.11
C ILE A 51 19.04 -2.03 9.61
N GLU A 52 19.58 -3.17 10.05
CA GLU A 52 20.85 -3.70 9.53
C GLU A 52 20.83 -3.85 8.01
N SER A 53 19.69 -4.35 7.46
CA SER A 53 19.53 -4.54 6.01
C SER A 53 19.37 -3.21 5.26
N ILE A 54 18.67 -2.23 5.83
CA ILE A 54 18.59 -0.87 5.28
C ILE A 54 19.97 -0.24 5.22
N GLU A 55 20.75 -0.31 6.32
CA GLU A 55 22.12 0.21 6.37
C GLU A 55 23.02 -0.48 5.33
N LEU A 56 22.88 -1.77 5.15
CA LEU A 56 23.58 -2.50 4.10
C LEU A 56 23.23 -1.95 2.71
N GLY A 57 21.93 -1.81 2.42
CA GLY A 57 21.44 -1.30 1.13
C GLY A 57 21.93 0.12 0.84
N LEU A 58 21.91 0.99 1.83
CA LEU A 58 22.33 2.39 1.73
C LEU A 58 23.83 2.58 1.43
N ARG A 59 24.64 1.53 1.59
CA ARG A 59 26.07 1.57 1.14
C ARG A 59 26.21 1.50 -0.39
N TYR A 60 25.17 1.04 -1.10
CA TYR A 60 25.23 0.76 -2.53
C TYR A 60 24.25 1.61 -3.35
N THR A 61 23.18 2.08 -2.73
CA THR A 61 22.13 2.87 -3.39
C THR A 61 21.38 3.72 -2.38
N ASN A 62 20.83 4.85 -2.83
CA ASN A 62 19.91 5.65 -2.02
C ASN A 62 18.44 5.21 -2.17
N LYS A 63 18.17 4.15 -2.98
CA LYS A 63 16.81 3.67 -3.28
C LYS A 63 16.51 2.40 -2.50
N ILE A 64 15.61 2.51 -1.53
CA ILE A 64 15.17 1.40 -0.69
C ILE A 64 13.69 1.11 -0.99
N ALA A 65 13.33 -0.15 -1.17
CA ALA A 65 11.94 -0.58 -1.26
C ALA A 65 11.60 -1.58 -0.17
N LEU A 66 10.57 -1.28 0.62
CA LEU A 66 10.04 -2.20 1.61
C LEU A 66 8.93 -3.05 0.98
N LEU A 67 9.10 -4.36 1.05
CA LEU A 67 8.17 -5.34 0.50
C LEU A 67 7.41 -6.04 1.63
N GLY A 68 6.10 -6.10 1.47
CA GLY A 68 5.18 -6.80 2.35
C GLY A 68 3.76 -6.77 1.80
N ALA A 69 2.92 -7.71 2.22
CA ALA A 69 1.52 -7.74 1.79
C ALA A 69 0.68 -6.63 2.45
N GLN A 70 1.10 -6.18 3.65
CA GLN A 70 0.49 -5.07 4.38
C GLN A 70 1.51 -4.46 5.35
N LEU A 71 2.43 -3.68 4.84
CA LEU A 71 3.56 -3.11 5.61
C LEU A 71 3.16 -2.44 6.93
N THR A 72 2.00 -1.77 6.94
CA THR A 72 1.47 -1.10 8.13
C THR A 72 0.98 -2.04 9.22
N SER A 73 0.90 -3.35 8.97
CA SER A 73 0.63 -4.37 9.99
C SER A 73 1.88 -4.75 10.79
N HIS A 74 3.06 -4.40 10.30
CA HIS A 74 4.29 -4.65 11.02
C HIS A 74 4.31 -3.84 12.32
N PRO A 75 4.50 -4.48 13.49
CA PRO A 75 4.37 -3.81 14.81
C PRO A 75 5.29 -2.60 14.97
N ARG A 76 6.43 -2.59 14.30
CA ARG A 76 7.44 -1.54 14.37
C ARG A 76 7.53 -0.70 13.10
N PHE A 77 6.48 -0.69 12.24
CA PHE A 77 6.52 0.05 10.97
C PHE A 77 6.72 1.56 11.15
N LYS A 78 6.07 2.15 12.15
CA LYS A 78 6.27 3.56 12.51
C LYS A 78 7.71 3.86 12.93
N ASP A 79 8.35 2.94 13.66
CA ASP A 79 9.74 3.11 14.08
C ASP A 79 10.71 3.02 12.89
N ILE A 80 10.40 2.14 11.91
CA ILE A 80 11.15 2.07 10.65
C ILE A 80 11.01 3.39 9.88
N CYS A 81 9.79 3.93 9.76
CA CYS A 81 9.55 5.24 9.15
C CYS A 81 10.36 6.34 9.86
N LYS A 82 10.27 6.41 11.18
CA LYS A 82 11.01 7.40 11.98
C LYS A 82 12.52 7.27 11.82
N TYR A 83 13.04 6.05 11.72
CA TYR A 83 14.46 5.81 11.47
C TYR A 83 14.89 6.41 10.12
N ILE A 84 14.14 6.13 9.04
CA ILE A 84 14.39 6.69 7.71
C ILE A 84 14.30 8.22 7.73
N GLU A 85 13.25 8.77 8.36
CA GLU A 85 13.06 10.21 8.49
C GLU A 85 14.25 10.90 9.18
N ASN A 86 14.74 10.35 10.31
CA ASN A 86 15.88 10.88 11.02
C ASN A 86 17.15 10.88 10.14
N LYS A 87 17.33 9.87 9.30
CA LYS A 87 18.44 9.81 8.35
C LYS A 87 18.34 10.91 7.29
N ILE A 88 17.15 11.11 6.74
CA ILE A 88 16.89 12.18 5.77
C ILE A 88 17.14 13.55 6.42
N ASP A 89 16.63 13.77 7.63
CA ASP A 89 16.78 15.02 8.36
C ASP A 89 18.25 15.28 8.75
N SER A 90 19.09 14.24 8.87
CA SER A 90 20.54 14.37 9.06
C SER A 90 21.34 14.63 7.76
N GLY A 91 20.64 14.77 6.62
CA GLY A 91 21.23 15.11 5.32
C GLY A 91 21.53 13.92 4.43
N GLN A 92 21.12 12.70 4.79
CA GLN A 92 21.27 11.54 3.91
C GLN A 92 20.17 11.52 2.87
N GLU A 93 20.50 11.46 1.59
CA GLU A 93 19.54 11.32 0.52
C GLU A 93 19.01 9.87 0.49
N ILE A 94 17.70 9.69 0.70
CA ILE A 94 17.04 8.39 0.66
C ILE A 94 15.73 8.52 -0.11
N GLU A 95 15.57 7.68 -1.14
CA GLU A 95 14.31 7.43 -1.83
C GLU A 95 13.71 6.13 -1.27
N MET A 96 12.53 6.21 -0.64
CA MET A 96 11.86 5.02 -0.13
C MET A 96 10.58 4.72 -0.91
N SER A 97 10.48 3.49 -1.39
CA SER A 97 9.27 2.94 -1.99
C SER A 97 8.63 1.91 -1.08
N VAL A 98 7.31 1.88 -1.08
CA VAL A 98 6.54 0.90 -0.31
C VAL A 98 5.52 0.22 -1.22
N SER A 99 5.16 -1.03 -0.91
CA SER A 99 3.99 -1.67 -1.52
C SER A 99 2.70 -0.91 -1.15
N SER A 100 1.60 -1.21 -1.83
CA SER A 100 0.31 -0.55 -1.57
C SER A 100 -0.06 -0.57 -0.09
N LEU A 101 -0.44 0.59 0.42
CA LEU A 101 -0.90 0.74 1.80
C LEU A 101 -2.40 0.50 1.89
N ARG A 102 -2.85 0.08 3.06
CA ARG A 102 -4.28 0.06 3.37
C ARG A 102 -4.76 1.45 3.79
N VAL A 103 -5.98 1.76 3.36
CA VAL A 103 -6.64 3.05 3.67
C VAL A 103 -6.74 3.30 5.17
N ASP A 104 -7.12 2.26 5.94
CA ASP A 104 -7.34 2.33 7.39
C ASP A 104 -6.06 2.45 8.24
N SER A 105 -4.90 2.32 7.62
CA SER A 105 -3.60 2.46 8.28
C SER A 105 -2.82 3.72 7.87
N PHE A 106 -3.48 4.63 7.19
CA PHE A 106 -2.90 5.85 6.65
C PHE A 106 -2.81 6.91 7.74
N THR A 107 -1.62 7.18 8.26
CA THR A 107 -1.39 8.18 9.31
C THR A 107 -0.44 9.27 8.85
N PRO A 108 -0.56 10.51 9.41
CA PRO A 108 0.33 11.60 9.02
C PRO A 108 1.81 11.27 9.17
N GLU A 109 2.21 10.55 10.21
CA GLU A 109 3.61 10.17 10.42
C GLU A 109 4.15 9.32 9.27
N ILE A 110 3.39 8.28 8.85
CA ILE A 110 3.79 7.40 7.76
C ILE A 110 3.85 8.19 6.45
N VAL A 111 2.81 8.98 6.16
CA VAL A 111 2.73 9.73 4.91
C VAL A 111 3.83 10.78 4.81
N ASN A 112 4.13 11.52 5.89
CA ASN A 112 5.20 12.50 5.91
C ASN A 112 6.56 11.86 5.62
N THR A 113 6.86 10.71 6.23
CA THR A 113 8.10 9.98 5.94
C THR A 113 8.18 9.61 4.46
N LEU A 114 7.09 9.10 3.87
CA LEU A 114 7.06 8.72 2.45
C LEU A 114 7.25 9.93 1.53
N VAL A 115 6.63 11.06 1.85
CA VAL A 115 6.80 12.32 1.10
C VAL A 115 8.25 12.82 1.20
N LYS A 116 8.84 12.86 2.40
CA LYS A 116 10.24 13.22 2.62
C LYS A 116 11.19 12.29 1.84
N ALA A 117 10.85 11.00 1.78
CA ALA A 117 11.59 9.99 1.02
C ALA A 117 11.25 9.96 -0.48
N GLY A 118 10.70 11.04 -1.03
CA GLY A 118 10.54 11.25 -2.47
C GLY A 118 9.24 10.70 -3.09
N GLN A 119 8.30 10.16 -2.30
CA GLN A 119 7.01 9.71 -2.82
C GLN A 119 6.13 10.92 -3.21
N LYS A 120 5.77 11.02 -4.48
CA LYS A 120 4.90 12.09 -5.01
C LYS A 120 3.43 11.68 -5.08
N ASN A 121 3.17 10.40 -5.22
CA ASN A 121 1.84 9.81 -5.31
C ASN A 121 1.80 8.54 -4.49
N LEU A 122 0.71 8.32 -3.80
CA LEU A 122 0.47 7.08 -3.06
C LEU A 122 -0.67 6.30 -3.69
N THR A 123 -0.57 4.98 -3.61
CA THR A 123 -1.58 4.08 -4.16
C THR A 123 -2.28 3.36 -3.02
N LEU A 124 -3.61 3.42 -3.03
CA LEU A 124 -4.49 2.74 -2.08
C LEU A 124 -5.42 1.77 -2.81
N ALA A 125 -5.54 0.58 -2.31
CA ALA A 125 -6.43 -0.43 -2.86
C ALA A 125 -7.78 -0.38 -2.13
N ILE A 126 -8.81 0.19 -2.75
CA ILE A 126 -10.19 0.20 -2.22
C ILE A 126 -11.03 -0.95 -2.77
N GLU A 127 -10.67 -1.47 -3.94
CA GLU A 127 -11.19 -2.60 -4.70
C GLU A 127 -12.59 -2.35 -5.30
N ALA A 128 -13.53 -1.78 -4.56
CA ALA A 128 -14.90 -1.52 -5.03
C ALA A 128 -15.43 -0.17 -4.56
N GLY A 129 -16.36 0.41 -5.33
CA GLY A 129 -17.01 1.69 -5.01
C GLY A 129 -17.98 1.57 -3.83
N SER A 130 -18.77 0.51 -3.78
CA SER A 130 -19.78 0.31 -2.75
C SER A 130 -19.23 -0.34 -1.48
N GLU A 131 -19.72 0.11 -0.32
CA GLU A 131 -19.38 -0.56 0.95
C GLU A 131 -19.92 -1.98 1.02
N ARG A 132 -21.07 -2.25 0.38
CA ARG A 132 -21.64 -3.57 0.27
C ARG A 132 -20.61 -4.53 -0.34
N LEU A 133 -20.09 -4.18 -1.50
CA LEU A 133 -19.16 -5.05 -2.23
C LEU A 133 -17.80 -5.15 -1.51
N ARG A 134 -17.32 -4.07 -0.88
CA ARG A 134 -16.14 -4.12 -0.01
C ARG A 134 -16.31 -5.09 1.17
N LYS A 135 -17.51 -5.20 1.74
CA LYS A 135 -17.83 -6.21 2.78
C LYS A 135 -17.84 -7.62 2.21
N VAL A 136 -18.47 -7.82 1.04
CA VAL A 136 -18.51 -9.14 0.36
C VAL A 136 -17.11 -9.69 0.12
N ILE A 137 -16.19 -8.85 -0.35
CA ILE A 137 -14.80 -9.27 -0.59
C ILE A 137 -13.93 -9.30 0.67
N ASN A 138 -14.51 -9.08 1.84
CA ASN A 138 -13.84 -8.98 3.14
C ASN A 138 -12.74 -7.90 3.19
N LYS A 139 -12.93 -6.80 2.47
CA LYS A 139 -12.03 -5.63 2.54
C LYS A 139 -12.37 -4.73 3.73
N ASN A 140 -13.65 -4.66 4.09
CA ASN A 140 -14.21 -3.96 5.27
C ASN A 140 -13.73 -2.49 5.42
N LEU A 141 -13.62 -1.77 4.30
CA LEU A 141 -13.31 -0.34 4.28
C LEU A 141 -14.59 0.47 4.17
N THR A 142 -14.73 1.48 5.02
CA THR A 142 -15.82 2.47 4.95
C THR A 142 -15.45 3.64 4.04
N GLU A 143 -16.45 4.37 3.58
CA GLU A 143 -16.22 5.61 2.84
C GLU A 143 -15.54 6.66 3.71
N GLU A 144 -15.91 6.75 5.00
CA GLU A 144 -15.28 7.66 5.95
C GLU A 144 -13.77 7.44 6.05
N GLN A 145 -13.31 6.19 6.08
CA GLN A 145 -11.88 5.86 6.09
C GLN A 145 -11.18 6.33 4.82
N ILE A 146 -11.84 6.20 3.66
CA ILE A 146 -11.30 6.69 2.38
C ILE A 146 -11.15 8.21 2.42
N PHE A 147 -12.17 8.93 2.89
CA PHE A 147 -12.13 10.38 3.02
C PHE A 147 -11.05 10.84 4.00
N LYS A 148 -10.93 10.15 5.14
CA LYS A 148 -9.87 10.43 6.12
C LYS A 148 -8.47 10.25 5.55
N ALA A 149 -8.24 9.20 4.76
CA ALA A 149 -6.96 9.00 4.10
C ALA A 149 -6.62 10.13 3.11
N ILE A 150 -7.63 10.67 2.39
CA ILE A 150 -7.45 11.83 1.51
C ILE A 150 -7.12 13.08 2.32
N GLU A 151 -7.79 13.30 3.46
CA GLU A 151 -7.48 14.41 4.37
C GLU A 151 -6.03 14.38 4.82
N VAL A 152 -5.57 13.22 5.30
CA VAL A 152 -4.17 13.01 5.71
C VAL A 152 -3.20 13.26 4.55
N ALA A 153 -3.54 12.82 3.32
CA ALA A 153 -2.71 13.08 2.15
C ALA A 153 -2.55 14.58 1.87
N ILE A 154 -3.66 15.33 1.95
CA ILE A 154 -3.67 16.79 1.75
C ILE A 154 -2.86 17.48 2.86
N GLU A 155 -3.05 17.10 4.11
CA GLU A 155 -2.28 17.61 5.26
C GLU A 155 -0.76 17.40 5.09
N CYS A 156 -0.37 16.29 4.44
CA CYS A 156 1.02 15.96 4.14
C CYS A 156 1.51 16.50 2.77
N ASN A 157 0.79 17.44 2.16
CA ASN A 157 1.14 18.08 0.89
C ASN A 157 1.20 17.14 -0.32
N LEU A 158 0.49 16.02 -0.30
CA LEU A 158 0.26 15.24 -1.51
C LEU A 158 -0.79 15.91 -2.39
N HIS A 159 -0.54 15.96 -3.69
CA HIS A 159 -1.44 16.59 -4.66
C HIS A 159 -2.50 15.63 -5.20
N GLY A 160 -2.28 14.33 -5.04
CA GLY A 160 -3.19 13.31 -5.55
C GLY A 160 -2.90 11.91 -5.03
N MET A 161 -3.83 11.01 -5.34
CA MET A 161 -3.75 9.59 -5.04
C MET A 161 -4.24 8.74 -6.21
N LYS A 162 -3.68 7.53 -6.29
CA LYS A 162 -4.19 6.48 -7.15
C LYS A 162 -4.96 5.45 -6.34
N PHE A 163 -6.16 5.13 -6.78
CA PHE A 163 -6.94 4.03 -6.24
C PHE A 163 -6.88 2.82 -7.17
N TYR A 164 -6.76 1.64 -6.59
CA TYR A 164 -6.99 0.40 -7.32
C TYR A 164 -8.39 -0.13 -7.04
N GLY A 165 -9.03 -0.62 -8.11
CA GLY A 165 -10.32 -1.28 -8.09
C GLY A 165 -10.30 -2.53 -8.95
N MET A 166 -11.30 -3.39 -8.74
CA MET A 166 -11.57 -4.57 -9.55
C MET A 166 -12.98 -4.51 -10.11
N ILE A 167 -13.16 -5.11 -11.29
CA ILE A 167 -14.45 -5.28 -11.95
C ILE A 167 -14.69 -6.77 -12.18
N GLY A 168 -15.94 -7.21 -12.06
CA GLY A 168 -16.33 -8.62 -12.17
C GLY A 168 -16.17 -9.39 -10.85
N LEU A 169 -16.20 -8.69 -9.72
CA LEU A 169 -16.16 -9.31 -8.40
C LEU A 169 -17.42 -10.17 -8.15
N PRO A 170 -17.32 -11.25 -7.35
CA PRO A 170 -18.48 -12.05 -6.97
C PRO A 170 -19.60 -11.19 -6.41
N THR A 171 -20.82 -11.40 -6.91
CA THR A 171 -22.06 -10.67 -6.56
C THR A 171 -22.09 -9.18 -6.92
N GLU A 172 -21.16 -8.71 -7.75
CA GLU A 172 -21.15 -7.33 -8.23
C GLU A 172 -22.40 -7.04 -9.07
N THR A 173 -23.00 -5.90 -8.86
CA THR A 173 -24.16 -5.40 -9.60
C THR A 173 -23.83 -4.11 -10.33
N MET A 174 -24.73 -3.66 -11.23
CA MET A 174 -24.55 -2.38 -11.90
C MET A 174 -24.52 -1.21 -10.92
N GLU A 175 -25.31 -1.29 -9.84
CA GLU A 175 -25.31 -0.27 -8.79
C GLU A 175 -23.96 -0.17 -8.08
N ASP A 176 -23.24 -1.30 -7.89
CA ASP A 176 -21.90 -1.27 -7.32
C ASP A 176 -20.90 -0.59 -8.26
N LEU A 177 -21.04 -0.77 -9.57
CA LEU A 177 -20.20 -0.08 -10.57
C LEU A 177 -20.53 1.41 -10.64
N GLU A 178 -21.80 1.78 -10.64
CA GLU A 178 -22.22 3.20 -10.59
C GLU A 178 -21.72 3.88 -9.32
N GLU A 179 -21.63 3.14 -8.22
CA GLU A 179 -21.13 3.66 -6.95
C GLU A 179 -19.65 4.06 -7.00
N ILE A 180 -18.85 3.50 -7.91
CA ILE A 180 -17.48 3.98 -8.17
C ILE A 180 -17.52 5.43 -8.66
N ILE A 181 -18.42 5.73 -9.61
CA ILE A 181 -18.59 7.08 -10.17
C ILE A 181 -19.12 8.02 -9.11
N ASN A 182 -20.09 7.58 -8.32
CA ASN A 182 -20.67 8.38 -7.25
C ASN A 182 -19.65 8.69 -6.14
N LEU A 183 -18.82 7.74 -5.76
CA LEU A 183 -17.71 7.94 -4.84
C LEU A 183 -16.74 9.01 -5.38
N CYS A 184 -16.34 8.91 -6.66
CA CYS A 184 -15.50 9.92 -7.30
C CYS A 184 -16.14 11.31 -7.24
N LYS A 185 -17.44 11.43 -7.54
CA LYS A 185 -18.17 12.71 -7.47
C LYS A 185 -18.15 13.28 -6.05
N ARG A 186 -18.41 12.45 -5.03
CA ARG A 186 -18.38 12.89 -3.62
C ARG A 186 -16.97 13.34 -3.20
N ILE A 187 -15.93 12.58 -3.58
CA ILE A 187 -14.54 12.99 -3.32
C ILE A 187 -14.24 14.34 -3.97
N LYS A 188 -14.58 14.53 -5.25
CA LYS A 188 -14.32 15.78 -5.97
C LYS A 188 -15.15 16.95 -5.45
N ALA A 189 -16.37 16.71 -4.96
CA ALA A 189 -17.18 17.74 -4.34
C ALA A 189 -16.53 18.30 -3.06
N LYS A 190 -15.94 17.42 -2.23
CA LYS A 190 -15.29 17.79 -0.97
C LYS A 190 -13.85 18.30 -1.20
N PHE A 191 -13.07 17.64 -2.06
CA PHE A 191 -11.64 17.91 -2.28
C PHE A 191 -11.38 18.38 -3.72
N LYS A 192 -11.87 19.56 -4.07
CA LYS A 192 -11.91 20.10 -5.45
C LYS A 192 -10.56 20.08 -6.18
N LYS A 193 -9.47 20.40 -5.46
CA LYS A 193 -8.12 20.51 -6.03
C LYS A 193 -7.32 19.21 -5.95
N PHE A 194 -7.77 18.22 -5.18
CA PHE A 194 -7.04 16.97 -5.01
C PHE A 194 -7.26 16.06 -6.22
N GLU A 195 -6.17 15.56 -6.78
CA GLU A 195 -6.23 14.68 -7.94
C GLU A 195 -6.46 13.23 -7.52
N ILE A 196 -7.41 12.57 -8.17
CA ILE A 196 -7.64 11.14 -8.01
C ILE A 196 -7.55 10.45 -9.37
N SER A 197 -6.92 9.29 -9.38
CA SER A 197 -6.92 8.39 -10.53
C SER A 197 -7.32 6.99 -10.09
N PHE A 198 -7.95 6.24 -10.98
CA PHE A 198 -8.28 4.85 -10.75
C PHE A 198 -7.56 3.94 -11.76
N GLY A 199 -7.00 2.84 -11.26
CA GLY A 199 -6.56 1.73 -12.07
C GLY A 199 -7.47 0.53 -11.80
N PHE A 200 -8.15 0.03 -12.83
CA PHE A 200 -9.01 -1.14 -12.70
C PHE A 200 -8.36 -2.39 -13.30
N SER A 201 -8.57 -3.51 -12.64
CA SER A 201 -8.26 -4.84 -13.17
C SER A 201 -9.52 -5.70 -13.19
N THR A 202 -9.61 -6.63 -14.11
CA THR A 202 -10.64 -7.66 -14.07
C THR A 202 -10.34 -8.63 -12.94
N PHE A 203 -11.38 -9.02 -12.18
CA PHE A 203 -11.26 -10.09 -11.22
C PHE A 203 -10.92 -11.41 -11.93
N VAL A 204 -9.92 -12.10 -11.41
CA VAL A 204 -9.52 -13.43 -11.86
C VAL A 204 -9.52 -14.36 -10.65
N PRO A 205 -10.33 -15.43 -10.65
CA PRO A 205 -10.34 -16.43 -9.59
C PRO A 205 -8.94 -17.03 -9.39
N LYS A 206 -8.52 -17.14 -8.14
CA LYS A 206 -7.22 -17.74 -7.80
C LYS A 206 -7.43 -18.97 -6.94
N ALA A 207 -6.79 -20.07 -7.31
CA ALA A 207 -6.79 -21.29 -6.51
C ALA A 207 -6.35 -20.99 -5.05
N ASN A 208 -6.89 -21.74 -4.12
CA ASN A 208 -6.66 -21.60 -2.68
C ASN A 208 -7.18 -20.29 -2.06
N THR A 209 -8.10 -19.61 -2.74
CA THR A 209 -8.84 -18.47 -2.18
C THR A 209 -10.33 -18.82 -2.04
N PRO A 210 -11.08 -18.16 -1.14
CA PRO A 210 -12.53 -18.33 -1.05
C PRO A 210 -13.26 -18.14 -2.38
N PHE A 211 -12.74 -17.29 -3.26
CA PHE A 211 -13.35 -16.94 -4.54
C PHE A 211 -12.85 -17.78 -5.73
N GLN A 212 -12.18 -18.90 -5.45
CA GLN A 212 -11.59 -19.73 -6.51
C GLN A 212 -12.61 -20.36 -7.50
N TRP A 213 -13.88 -20.40 -7.14
CA TRP A 213 -14.93 -21.04 -7.93
C TRP A 213 -15.95 -20.06 -8.57
N PHE A 214 -15.68 -18.76 -8.51
CA PHE A 214 -16.52 -17.73 -9.12
C PHE A 214 -16.11 -17.41 -10.55
#